data_3ca044e4830dc4ceb4f909f5706bea3c
#
_entry.id   3ca044e4830dc4ceb4f909f5706bea3c
#
_cell.length_a   1.000
_cell.length_b   1.000
_cell.length_c   1.000
_cell.angle_alpha   90.00
_cell.angle_beta   90.00
_cell.angle_gamma   90.00
#
_symmetry.space_group_name_H-M   'P 1'
#
loop_
_entity.id
_entity.type
_entity.pdbx_description
1 polymer ?
#
loop_
_entity_poly.entity_id
_entity_poly.type
_entity_poly.pdbx_seq_one_letter_code
_entity_poly.pdbx_strand_id
1 'polypeptide(L)'
;MKTNGLKRHLSMALAVCIVSGSLLAGCGSKTEKAAASTTASAAVSSQAQASESAEPSDEPATIKYMVFSTEANDAYTKMDLAGSFKKVKPNITVEIEKVKDSGEFENALKIRKAANELPDIMPMKAYMLADFKDALAPLNDIEAAKINMYADEFAIDGNILGVPECMFNEFVWYKKSIFKEYNLQVPKTWDEFISVCNTIKAGGKYIPILMGGKDAWPDYPFNEYMPALEANDGAIWNTMAGIDEPFSKDKPFYIAYSKIQKLYDAKPFGSDPLGAGFDQVKTMFGSKGAMIAAGAWFLGDAKKAVADTSDIGTFFLPVKNTTGDKLNTITTVDGFFATPKDGKNIEASKEFINFLFSKDFYSQYMKERGLVSVVKDLKVELDPILQQAYDAEPDVNFVVYDGGNTEFQRIQAATKFDVKKMGQEMMAGKSLDKMMESLNKSWKAARASK
;
A
#
# COMPACT_ATOMS: atom_id res chain seq x y z
N MET A 1 -24.58 47.72 28.83
CA MET A 1 -25.95 47.21 28.57
C MET A 1 -25.83 45.70 28.40
N LYS A 2 -26.20 45.07 29.36
CA LYS A 2 -27.06 43.94 29.76
C LYS A 2 -27.88 43.39 28.57
N THR A 3 -27.78 42.07 28.33
CA THR A 3 -28.87 41.06 28.43
C THR A 3 -28.29 39.70 27.96
N ASN A 4 -28.14 38.70 28.85
CA ASN A 4 -29.03 37.54 29.09
C ASN A 4 -29.17 36.64 27.84
N GLY A 5 -28.68 35.40 27.74
CA GLY A 5 -28.90 34.25 28.66
C GLY A 5 -30.00 33.36 28.12
N LEU A 6 -29.65 32.13 27.62
CA LEU A 6 -30.59 31.01 27.69
C LEU A 6 -29.86 29.65 27.59
N LYS A 7 -29.73 29.01 28.76
CA LYS A 7 -29.43 27.58 28.88
C LYS A 7 -30.67 26.78 28.54
N ARG A 8 -30.56 25.76 27.70
CA ARG A 8 -31.56 24.69 27.60
C ARG A 8 -30.90 23.35 27.90
N HIS A 9 -31.21 22.85 29.10
CA HIS A 9 -31.03 21.44 29.47
C HIS A 9 -32.10 20.63 28.76
N LEU A 10 -31.69 19.50 28.18
CA LEU A 10 -32.62 18.45 27.79
C LEU A 10 -32.13 17.15 28.41
N SER A 11 -32.80 16.74 29.47
CA SER A 11 -32.69 15.45 30.11
C SER A 11 -33.41 14.43 29.26
N MET A 12 -32.78 13.28 29.00
CA MET A 12 -33.43 12.14 28.37
C MET A 12 -33.40 10.96 29.33
N ALA A 13 -34.57 10.54 29.71
CA ALA A 13 -34.82 9.48 30.67
C ALA A 13 -34.54 8.09 30.05
N LEU A 14 -33.91 7.27 30.88
CA LEU A 14 -33.64 5.84 30.67
C LEU A 14 -34.92 5.05 31.00
N ALA A 15 -35.44 4.27 30.07
CA ALA A 15 -36.49 3.30 30.34
C ALA A 15 -35.89 1.89 30.31
N VAL A 16 -35.81 1.31 31.47
CA VAL A 16 -35.49 -0.11 31.71
C VAL A 16 -36.76 -0.92 31.63
N CYS A 17 -36.87 -1.89 30.74
CA CYS A 17 -37.89 -2.93 30.82
C CYS A 17 -37.24 -4.28 31.17
N ILE A 18 -37.45 -4.68 32.40
CA ILE A 18 -37.24 -6.02 32.94
C ILE A 18 -38.51 -6.83 32.69
N VAL A 19 -38.38 -8.00 32.05
CA VAL A 19 -39.42 -9.03 32.09
C VAL A 19 -38.78 -10.33 32.54
N SER A 20 -39.28 -10.78 33.70
CA SER A 20 -38.91 -11.95 34.45
C SER A 20 -39.83 -13.16 34.13
N GLY A 21 -39.27 -14.36 34.25
CA GLY A 21 -39.98 -15.56 34.64
C GLY A 21 -40.46 -16.47 33.50
N SER A 22 -40.28 -17.77 33.47
CA SER A 22 -40.52 -18.70 34.56
C SER A 22 -39.88 -20.07 34.23
N LEU A 23 -39.41 -20.71 35.27
CA LEU A 23 -39.02 -22.09 35.39
C LEU A 23 -40.18 -23.07 35.14
N LEU A 24 -39.92 -24.22 34.54
CA LEU A 24 -40.57 -25.47 34.94
C LEU A 24 -39.64 -26.64 34.72
N ALA A 25 -39.41 -27.38 35.80
CA ALA A 25 -38.67 -28.59 35.93
C ALA A 25 -39.48 -29.83 35.54
N GLY A 26 -38.83 -30.89 35.09
CA GLY A 26 -39.42 -32.17 34.89
C GLY A 26 -38.36 -33.28 34.95
N CYS A 27 -38.28 -33.93 36.08
CA CYS A 27 -37.47 -35.14 36.39
C CYS A 27 -38.05 -36.44 35.83
N GLY A 28 -37.16 -37.43 35.65
CA GLY A 28 -37.53 -38.89 35.58
C GLY A 28 -36.48 -39.66 34.79
N SER A 29 -35.59 -40.23 35.34
CA SER A 29 -34.99 -41.35 36.08
C SER A 29 -35.08 -42.72 35.39
N LYS A 30 -33.85 -43.36 35.28
CA LYS A 30 -33.51 -44.80 35.41
C LYS A 30 -33.94 -45.77 34.29
N THR A 31 -33.17 -46.75 33.83
CA THR A 31 -32.26 -47.72 34.46
C THR A 31 -31.55 -48.57 33.38
N GLU A 32 -30.30 -48.95 33.67
CA GLU A 32 -29.49 -50.15 33.34
C GLU A 32 -30.04 -51.25 32.39
N LYS A 33 -29.22 -51.76 31.45
CA LYS A 33 -28.41 -52.99 31.69
C LYS A 33 -27.60 -53.40 30.45
N ALA A 34 -26.45 -53.93 30.76
CA ALA A 34 -25.41 -54.49 29.90
C ALA A 34 -25.83 -55.79 29.15
N ALA A 35 -25.14 -56.09 28.05
CA ALA A 35 -24.35 -57.32 27.84
C ALA A 35 -23.80 -57.44 26.41
N ALA A 36 -22.48 -57.55 26.38
CA ALA A 36 -21.64 -58.55 25.72
C ALA A 36 -21.67 -58.75 24.18
N SER A 37 -20.50 -58.45 23.62
CA SER A 37 -19.67 -59.29 22.75
C SER A 37 -20.24 -59.87 21.45
N THR A 38 -19.64 -59.41 20.34
CA THR A 38 -18.91 -60.34 19.44
C THR A 38 -18.08 -59.55 18.40
N THR A 39 -16.81 -59.94 18.27
CA THR A 39 -15.81 -59.58 17.29
C THR A 39 -16.23 -59.93 15.87
N ALA A 40 -16.11 -58.99 14.93
CA ALA A 40 -15.87 -59.30 13.52
C ALA A 40 -15.00 -58.22 12.92
N SER A 41 -13.78 -58.62 12.60
CA SER A 41 -12.79 -57.89 11.84
C SER A 41 -13.32 -57.70 10.42
N ALA A 42 -13.46 -56.45 9.99
CA ALA A 42 -13.62 -56.10 8.56
C ALA A 42 -12.59 -55.03 8.21
N ALA A 43 -11.65 -55.41 7.37
CA ALA A 43 -10.68 -54.51 6.74
C ALA A 43 -11.42 -53.45 5.93
N VAL A 44 -11.26 -52.21 6.34
CA VAL A 44 -11.67 -51.04 5.51
C VAL A 44 -10.47 -50.65 4.70
N SER A 45 -10.52 -50.93 3.39
CA SER A 45 -9.63 -50.33 2.40
C SER A 45 -9.86 -48.82 2.34
N SER A 46 -8.84 -48.06 2.70
CA SER A 46 -8.80 -46.60 2.44
C SER A 46 -8.70 -46.38 0.94
N GLN A 47 -9.81 -46.13 0.28
CA GLN A 47 -9.81 -45.44 -1.00
C GLN A 47 -9.44 -43.97 -0.72
N ALA A 48 -8.28 -43.58 -1.18
CA ALA A 48 -7.92 -42.21 -1.38
C ALA A 48 -8.92 -41.61 -2.42
N GLN A 49 -9.84 -40.75 -1.97
CA GLN A 49 -10.59 -39.90 -2.87
C GLN A 49 -9.58 -38.95 -3.53
N ALA A 50 -9.29 -39.22 -4.78
CA ALA A 50 -8.71 -38.25 -5.67
C ALA A 50 -9.67 -37.05 -5.72
N SER A 51 -9.16 -35.86 -5.37
CA SER A 51 -9.84 -34.60 -5.58
C SER A 51 -10.06 -34.48 -7.09
N GLU A 52 -11.31 -34.67 -7.53
CA GLU A 52 -11.76 -34.34 -8.87
C GLU A 52 -11.51 -32.83 -9.07
N SER A 53 -10.63 -32.48 -10.00
CA SER A 53 -10.52 -31.12 -10.50
C SER A 53 -11.88 -30.77 -11.12
N ALA A 54 -12.60 -29.86 -10.46
CA ALA A 54 -13.86 -29.35 -11.00
C ALA A 54 -13.61 -28.76 -12.39
N GLU A 55 -14.31 -29.27 -13.39
CA GLU A 55 -14.37 -28.65 -14.71
C GLU A 55 -14.90 -27.21 -14.56
N PRO A 56 -14.43 -26.23 -15.37
CA PRO A 56 -14.92 -24.86 -15.33
C PRO A 56 -16.44 -24.85 -15.53
N SER A 57 -17.20 -24.33 -14.58
CA SER A 57 -18.64 -24.24 -14.72
C SER A 57 -18.96 -23.19 -15.79
N ASP A 58 -19.74 -23.60 -16.83
CA ASP A 58 -20.29 -22.71 -17.87
C ASP A 58 -21.46 -21.86 -17.34
N GLU A 59 -21.75 -21.87 -16.06
CA GLU A 59 -22.84 -21.10 -15.46
C GLU A 59 -22.54 -19.59 -15.50
N PRO A 60 -23.53 -18.76 -15.83
CA PRO A 60 -23.37 -17.31 -15.82
C PRO A 60 -23.02 -16.78 -14.41
N ALA A 61 -21.94 -16.03 -14.29
CA ALA A 61 -21.52 -15.38 -13.05
C ALA A 61 -21.36 -13.86 -13.24
N THR A 62 -21.64 -13.11 -12.18
CA THR A 62 -21.32 -11.68 -12.10
C THR A 62 -20.38 -11.48 -10.93
N ILE A 63 -19.18 -10.99 -11.20
CA ILE A 63 -18.14 -10.71 -10.19
C ILE A 63 -18.02 -9.20 -9.98
N LYS A 64 -17.85 -8.81 -8.73
CA LYS A 64 -17.58 -7.42 -8.31
C LYS A 64 -16.10 -7.22 -8.08
N TYR A 65 -15.50 -6.35 -8.86
CA TYR A 65 -14.10 -5.97 -8.73
C TYR A 65 -13.98 -4.55 -8.13
N MET A 66 -13.45 -4.44 -6.92
CA MET A 66 -13.16 -3.16 -6.29
C MET A 66 -11.88 -2.56 -6.85
N VAL A 67 -11.90 -1.28 -7.19
CA VAL A 67 -10.72 -0.51 -7.63
C VAL A 67 -10.63 0.77 -6.82
N PHE A 68 -9.49 1.01 -6.16
CA PHE A 68 -9.28 2.21 -5.33
C PHE A 68 -8.47 3.32 -6.00
N SER A 69 -7.65 2.98 -7.01
CA SER A 69 -6.82 3.97 -7.73
C SER A 69 -7.59 4.56 -8.90
N THR A 70 -7.60 5.89 -8.98
CA THR A 70 -8.15 6.62 -10.14
C THR A 70 -7.40 6.25 -11.41
N GLU A 71 -6.07 6.17 -11.33
CA GLU A 71 -5.19 5.85 -12.44
C GLU A 71 -5.40 4.41 -12.94
N ALA A 72 -5.60 3.44 -12.05
CA ALA A 72 -5.95 2.09 -12.43
C ALA A 72 -7.32 2.03 -13.12
N ASN A 73 -8.32 2.70 -12.53
CA ASN A 73 -9.66 2.76 -13.13
C ASN A 73 -9.65 3.41 -14.52
N ASP A 74 -8.89 4.47 -14.71
CA ASP A 74 -8.76 5.15 -16.01
C ASP A 74 -8.09 4.23 -17.05
N ALA A 75 -7.03 3.50 -16.65
CA ALA A 75 -6.36 2.52 -17.51
C ALA A 75 -7.32 1.38 -17.87
N TYR A 76 -8.05 0.81 -16.91
CA TYR A 76 -9.04 -0.24 -17.17
C TYR A 76 -10.19 0.22 -18.06
N THR A 77 -10.63 1.47 -17.89
CA THR A 77 -11.66 2.08 -18.77
C THR A 77 -11.14 2.22 -20.20
N LYS A 78 -9.92 2.78 -20.36
CA LYS A 78 -9.29 2.96 -21.67
C LYS A 78 -9.05 1.64 -22.40
N MET A 79 -8.73 0.58 -21.65
CA MET A 79 -8.46 -0.76 -22.19
C MET A 79 -9.73 -1.62 -22.37
N ASP A 80 -10.91 -1.09 -22.01
CA ASP A 80 -12.17 -1.83 -22.02
C ASP A 80 -12.03 -3.18 -21.28
N LEU A 81 -11.59 -3.12 -20.01
CA LEU A 81 -11.32 -4.32 -19.20
C LEU A 81 -12.49 -5.31 -19.22
N ALA A 82 -13.69 -4.84 -18.90
CA ALA A 82 -14.87 -5.71 -18.82
C ALA A 82 -15.22 -6.34 -20.18
N GLY A 83 -15.20 -5.54 -21.27
CA GLY A 83 -15.44 -6.04 -22.61
C GLY A 83 -14.33 -6.96 -23.12
N SER A 84 -13.07 -6.68 -22.77
CA SER A 84 -11.94 -7.54 -23.13
C SER A 84 -12.01 -8.90 -22.43
N PHE A 85 -12.37 -8.93 -21.14
CA PHE A 85 -12.57 -10.18 -20.42
C PHE A 85 -13.81 -10.96 -20.94
N LYS A 86 -14.90 -10.26 -21.24
CA LYS A 86 -16.13 -10.86 -21.79
C LYS A 86 -15.89 -11.61 -23.11
N LYS A 87 -14.91 -11.19 -23.93
CA LYS A 87 -14.52 -11.88 -25.16
C LYS A 87 -13.86 -13.23 -24.88
N VAL A 88 -13.16 -13.35 -23.75
CA VAL A 88 -12.45 -14.57 -23.32
C VAL A 88 -13.35 -15.50 -22.52
N LYS A 89 -14.19 -14.92 -21.64
CA LYS A 89 -15.12 -15.64 -20.76
C LYS A 89 -16.54 -15.06 -20.90
N PRO A 90 -17.28 -15.47 -21.95
CA PRO A 90 -18.61 -14.90 -22.27
C PRO A 90 -19.66 -15.07 -21.17
N ASN A 91 -19.51 -16.10 -20.34
CA ASN A 91 -20.41 -16.43 -19.22
C ASN A 91 -20.15 -15.58 -17.96
N ILE A 92 -19.01 -14.85 -17.85
CA ILE A 92 -18.69 -14.05 -16.69
C ILE A 92 -18.83 -12.56 -17.00
N THR A 93 -19.54 -11.83 -16.15
CA THR A 93 -19.69 -10.38 -16.21
C THR A 93 -18.88 -9.74 -15.08
N VAL A 94 -18.14 -8.66 -15.37
CA VAL A 94 -17.36 -7.90 -14.37
C VAL A 94 -18.02 -6.56 -14.10
N GLU A 95 -18.37 -6.31 -12.85
CA GLU A 95 -18.82 -5.02 -12.35
C GLU A 95 -17.67 -4.34 -11.59
N ILE A 96 -17.20 -3.19 -12.09
CA ILE A 96 -16.12 -2.42 -11.45
C ILE A 96 -16.73 -1.46 -10.44
N GLU A 97 -16.34 -1.62 -9.18
CA GLU A 97 -16.70 -0.70 -8.09
C GLU A 97 -15.50 0.19 -7.75
N LYS A 98 -15.62 1.49 -8.02
CA LYS A 98 -14.58 2.45 -7.69
C LYS A 98 -14.77 2.99 -6.28
N VAL A 99 -13.74 2.89 -5.45
CA VAL A 99 -13.60 3.56 -4.15
C VAL A 99 -12.67 4.77 -4.31
N LYS A 100 -12.95 5.85 -3.61
CA LYS A 100 -12.39 7.16 -3.92
C LYS A 100 -10.88 7.26 -3.74
N ASP A 101 -10.33 6.72 -2.66
CA ASP A 101 -8.90 6.80 -2.34
C ASP A 101 -8.43 5.63 -1.46
N SER A 102 -7.12 5.57 -1.21
CA SER A 102 -6.52 4.46 -0.46
C SER A 102 -6.98 4.38 1.01
N GLY A 103 -7.23 5.50 1.67
CA GLY A 103 -7.74 5.49 3.06
C GLY A 103 -9.19 5.03 3.14
N GLU A 104 -10.03 5.48 2.22
CA GLU A 104 -11.42 5.04 2.12
C GLU A 104 -11.53 3.56 1.79
N PHE A 105 -10.69 3.03 0.88
CA PHE A 105 -10.78 1.63 0.48
C PHE A 105 -10.40 0.66 1.61
N GLU A 106 -9.36 0.98 2.41
CA GLU A 106 -8.97 0.16 3.55
C GLU A 106 -10.09 0.08 4.60
N ASN A 107 -10.70 1.22 4.90
CA ASN A 107 -11.83 1.27 5.82
C ASN A 107 -13.05 0.53 5.27
N ALA A 108 -13.36 0.69 3.99
CA ALA A 108 -14.45 -0.02 3.34
C ALA A 108 -14.25 -1.55 3.42
N LEU A 109 -13.05 -2.05 3.15
CA LEU A 109 -12.75 -3.47 3.25
C LEU A 109 -12.85 -3.99 4.69
N LYS A 110 -12.39 -3.24 5.70
CA LYS A 110 -12.53 -3.61 7.11
C LYS A 110 -14.00 -3.71 7.54
N ILE A 111 -14.82 -2.75 7.13
CA ILE A 111 -16.27 -2.75 7.40
C ILE A 111 -16.94 -3.94 6.71
N ARG A 112 -16.65 -4.18 5.42
CA ARG A 112 -17.23 -5.28 4.65
C ARG A 112 -16.78 -6.64 5.15
N LYS A 113 -15.53 -6.78 5.59
CA LYS A 113 -15.05 -8.00 6.26
C LYS A 113 -15.89 -8.30 7.50
N ALA A 114 -16.14 -7.30 8.34
CA ALA A 114 -16.95 -7.46 9.55
C ALA A 114 -18.43 -7.81 9.24
N ALA A 115 -18.95 -7.34 8.10
CA ALA A 115 -20.31 -7.64 7.62
C ALA A 115 -20.40 -8.93 6.78
N ASN A 116 -19.28 -9.60 6.48
CA ASN A 116 -19.19 -10.71 5.53
C ASN A 116 -19.68 -10.35 4.11
N GLU A 117 -19.35 -9.15 3.64
CA GLU A 117 -19.76 -8.54 2.37
C GLU A 117 -18.57 -8.10 1.51
N LEU A 118 -17.45 -8.84 1.59
CA LEU A 118 -16.28 -8.55 0.76
C LEU A 118 -16.63 -8.67 -0.73
N PRO A 119 -16.07 -7.81 -1.62
CA PRO A 119 -16.25 -7.96 -3.07
C PRO A 119 -15.54 -9.23 -3.54
N ASP A 120 -15.95 -9.74 -4.73
CA ASP A 120 -15.37 -10.97 -5.27
C ASP A 120 -13.87 -10.84 -5.56
N ILE A 121 -13.43 -9.65 -5.99
CA ILE A 121 -12.01 -9.33 -6.16
C ILE A 121 -11.74 -7.98 -5.53
N MET A 122 -10.69 -7.94 -4.74
CA MET A 122 -10.28 -6.73 -4.05
C MET A 122 -8.78 -6.49 -4.16
N PRO A 123 -8.36 -5.23 -4.32
CA PRO A 123 -6.97 -4.87 -4.20
C PRO A 123 -6.56 -4.91 -2.72
N MET A 124 -5.37 -5.40 -2.44
CA MET A 124 -4.81 -5.43 -1.09
C MET A 124 -3.43 -4.77 -1.09
N LYS A 125 -3.00 -4.29 0.05
CA LYS A 125 -1.59 -3.98 0.33
C LYS A 125 -0.95 -5.17 1.04
N ALA A 126 0.36 -5.34 0.93
CA ALA A 126 1.06 -6.47 1.53
C ALA A 126 0.73 -6.66 3.02
N TYR A 127 0.73 -5.56 3.81
CA TYR A 127 0.40 -5.61 5.23
C TYR A 127 -1.05 -6.02 5.53
N MET A 128 -1.99 -5.80 4.61
CA MET A 128 -3.39 -6.17 4.79
C MET A 128 -3.62 -7.68 4.66
N LEU A 129 -2.77 -8.39 3.91
CA LEU A 129 -2.93 -9.85 3.73
C LEU A 129 -2.94 -10.59 5.06
N ALA A 130 -2.07 -10.22 6.00
CA ALA A 130 -2.02 -10.81 7.33
C ALA A 130 -3.29 -10.51 8.15
N ASP A 131 -3.80 -9.28 8.09
CA ASP A 131 -5.02 -8.85 8.80
C ASP A 131 -6.29 -9.52 8.26
N PHE A 132 -6.26 -9.91 6.99
CA PHE A 132 -7.40 -10.52 6.29
C PHE A 132 -7.27 -12.02 6.07
N LYS A 133 -6.17 -12.67 6.53
CA LYS A 133 -5.86 -14.07 6.19
C LYS A 133 -7.00 -15.06 6.42
N ASP A 134 -7.77 -14.84 7.50
CA ASP A 134 -8.91 -15.70 7.84
C ASP A 134 -10.12 -15.54 6.92
N ALA A 135 -10.13 -14.51 6.07
CA ALA A 135 -11.23 -14.20 5.16
C ALA A 135 -10.85 -14.41 3.68
N LEU A 136 -9.59 -14.69 3.35
CA LEU A 136 -9.09 -14.82 1.98
C LEU A 136 -8.96 -16.28 1.55
N ALA A 137 -9.21 -16.53 0.26
CA ALA A 137 -9.00 -17.82 -0.37
C ALA A 137 -7.54 -18.01 -0.80
N PRO A 138 -6.95 -19.21 -0.67
CA PRO A 138 -5.67 -19.51 -1.28
C PRO A 138 -5.74 -19.47 -2.82
N LEU A 139 -4.73 -18.88 -3.44
CA LEU A 139 -4.58 -18.71 -4.88
C LEU A 139 -3.36 -19.46 -5.45
N ASN A 140 -2.80 -20.42 -4.71
CA ASN A 140 -1.61 -21.17 -5.12
C ASN A 140 -1.79 -21.95 -6.43
N ASP A 141 -3.02 -22.33 -6.75
CA ASP A 141 -3.38 -23.15 -7.91
C ASP A 141 -3.47 -22.38 -9.22
N ILE A 142 -3.67 -21.05 -9.18
CA ILE A 142 -3.87 -20.25 -10.40
C ILE A 142 -2.58 -19.96 -11.15
N GLU A 143 -2.68 -19.80 -12.47
CA GLU A 143 -1.54 -19.53 -13.34
C GLU A 143 -0.86 -18.17 -12.99
N ALA A 144 -1.66 -17.14 -12.70
CA ALA A 144 -1.16 -15.83 -12.30
C ALA A 144 -0.20 -15.91 -11.10
N ALA A 145 -0.46 -16.78 -10.12
CA ALA A 145 0.42 -16.97 -8.97
C ALA A 145 1.73 -17.70 -9.37
N LYS A 146 1.65 -18.71 -10.23
CA LYS A 146 2.82 -19.54 -10.65
C LYS A 146 3.82 -18.76 -11.49
N ILE A 147 3.33 -17.86 -12.36
CA ILE A 147 4.21 -17.03 -13.21
C ILE A 147 4.72 -15.78 -12.48
N ASN A 148 4.23 -15.47 -11.30
CA ASN A 148 4.59 -14.29 -10.52
C ASN A 148 5.93 -14.51 -9.80
N MET A 149 6.82 -13.50 -9.85
CA MET A 149 8.16 -13.59 -9.22
C MET A 149 8.11 -13.50 -7.69
N TYR A 150 7.07 -12.87 -7.16
CA TYR A 150 6.98 -12.52 -5.74
C TYR A 150 5.84 -13.19 -4.98
N ALA A 151 4.96 -13.94 -5.65
CA ALA A 151 3.80 -14.54 -5.01
C ALA A 151 4.17 -15.43 -3.80
N ASP A 152 5.24 -16.23 -3.94
CA ASP A 152 5.73 -17.10 -2.86
C ASP A 152 6.37 -16.31 -1.71
N GLU A 153 7.00 -15.15 -2.00
CA GLU A 153 7.64 -14.31 -0.97
C GLU A 153 6.63 -13.69 -0.01
N PHE A 154 5.44 -13.36 -0.53
CA PHE A 154 4.33 -12.81 0.26
C PHE A 154 3.33 -13.86 0.74
N ALA A 155 3.63 -15.14 0.60
CA ALA A 155 2.77 -16.22 1.10
C ALA A 155 2.72 -16.22 2.64
N ILE A 156 1.53 -16.45 3.20
CA ILE A 156 1.30 -16.54 4.64
C ILE A 156 0.96 -17.98 4.98
N ASP A 157 1.74 -18.60 5.85
CA ASP A 157 1.58 -19.99 6.24
C ASP A 157 1.53 -20.95 5.02
N GLY A 158 2.30 -20.65 3.96
CA GLY A 158 2.37 -21.39 2.70
C GLY A 158 1.22 -21.13 1.73
N ASN A 159 0.30 -20.20 2.05
CA ASN A 159 -0.82 -19.82 1.21
C ASN A 159 -0.58 -18.47 0.52
N ILE A 160 -0.70 -18.43 -0.79
CA ILE A 160 -0.74 -17.19 -1.57
C ILE A 160 -2.16 -16.62 -1.45
N LEU A 161 -2.34 -15.67 -0.53
CA LEU A 161 -3.64 -15.04 -0.24
C LEU A 161 -3.93 -13.80 -1.11
N GLY A 162 -2.93 -13.36 -1.85
CA GLY A 162 -3.03 -12.28 -2.82
C GLY A 162 -1.90 -12.38 -3.84
N VAL A 163 -2.22 -12.18 -5.11
CA VAL A 163 -1.22 -12.20 -6.20
C VAL A 163 -0.71 -10.79 -6.45
N PRO A 164 0.61 -10.52 -6.28
CA PRO A 164 1.19 -9.20 -6.55
C PRO A 164 0.87 -8.69 -7.95
N GLU A 165 0.40 -7.45 -8.06
CA GLU A 165 0.04 -6.83 -9.34
C GLU A 165 1.25 -6.32 -10.10
N CYS A 166 2.15 -5.62 -9.41
CA CYS A 166 3.25 -4.89 -10.05
C CYS A 166 4.39 -4.59 -9.10
N MET A 167 5.49 -4.09 -9.68
CA MET A 167 6.51 -3.32 -8.96
C MET A 167 6.50 -1.87 -9.46
N PHE A 168 7.02 -0.98 -8.64
CA PHE A 168 7.37 0.36 -9.06
C PHE A 168 8.59 0.89 -8.30
N ASN A 169 9.28 1.84 -8.93
CA ASN A 169 10.34 2.60 -8.30
C ASN A 169 9.86 4.00 -7.95
N GLU A 170 10.54 4.63 -7.00
CA GLU A 170 10.27 5.99 -6.57
C GLU A 170 11.08 6.98 -7.37
N PHE A 171 10.45 8.11 -7.71
CA PHE A 171 11.06 9.19 -8.46
C PHE A 171 10.78 10.53 -7.80
N VAL A 172 11.65 11.49 -8.07
CA VAL A 172 11.31 12.90 -8.01
C VAL A 172 10.95 13.33 -9.43
N TRP A 173 9.69 13.69 -9.61
CA TRP A 173 9.14 14.27 -10.84
C TRP A 173 9.39 15.77 -10.82
N TYR A 174 9.85 16.35 -11.91
CA TYR A 174 10.15 17.78 -11.95
C TYR A 174 9.78 18.43 -13.29
N LYS A 175 9.64 19.76 -13.26
CA LYS A 175 9.40 20.59 -14.45
C LYS A 175 10.73 21.09 -15.01
N LYS A 176 11.11 20.59 -16.19
CA LYS A 176 12.34 20.98 -16.89
C LYS A 176 12.39 22.48 -17.15
N SER A 177 11.26 23.11 -17.50
CA SER A 177 11.14 24.56 -17.73
C SER A 177 11.51 25.36 -16.49
N ILE A 178 11.10 24.92 -15.28
CA ILE A 178 11.44 25.58 -14.02
C ILE A 178 12.93 25.43 -13.72
N PHE A 179 13.50 24.25 -13.89
CA PHE A 179 14.93 24.03 -13.73
C PHE A 179 15.74 24.92 -14.68
N LYS A 180 15.31 25.04 -15.95
CA LYS A 180 15.92 25.94 -16.92
C LYS A 180 15.79 27.40 -16.52
N GLU A 181 14.61 27.84 -16.03
CA GLU A 181 14.36 29.24 -15.60
C GLU A 181 15.33 29.65 -14.47
N TYR A 182 15.63 28.74 -13.53
CA TYR A 182 16.54 29.01 -12.42
C TYR A 182 17.98 28.52 -12.65
N ASN A 183 18.32 28.11 -13.88
CA ASN A 183 19.63 27.55 -14.24
C ASN A 183 20.09 26.40 -13.31
N LEU A 184 19.16 25.49 -12.98
CA LEU A 184 19.39 24.35 -12.12
C LEU A 184 19.75 23.09 -12.92
N GLN A 185 20.59 22.25 -12.32
CA GLN A 185 20.84 20.88 -12.77
C GLN A 185 20.08 19.89 -11.90
N VAL A 186 19.86 18.67 -12.42
CA VAL A 186 19.33 17.56 -11.61
C VAL A 186 20.33 17.29 -10.47
N PRO A 187 19.88 17.32 -9.21
CA PRO A 187 20.76 17.14 -8.06
C PRO A 187 21.23 15.69 -7.96
N LYS A 188 22.51 15.50 -7.63
CA LYS A 188 23.15 14.18 -7.46
C LYS A 188 23.36 13.78 -6.02
N THR A 189 23.23 14.71 -5.08
CA THR A 189 23.38 14.50 -3.64
C THR A 189 22.23 15.11 -2.86
N TRP A 190 22.06 14.67 -1.60
CA TRP A 190 21.04 15.21 -0.71
C TRP A 190 21.20 16.73 -0.47
N ASP A 191 22.42 17.18 -0.28
CA ASP A 191 22.67 18.62 -0.06
C ASP A 191 22.42 19.45 -1.33
N GLU A 192 22.72 18.93 -2.52
CA GLU A 192 22.33 19.56 -3.80
C GLU A 192 20.80 19.61 -3.95
N PHE A 193 20.08 18.56 -3.55
CA PHE A 193 18.61 18.54 -3.59
C PHE A 193 18.02 19.65 -2.70
N ILE A 194 18.54 19.81 -1.48
CA ILE A 194 18.14 20.91 -0.59
C ILE A 194 18.49 22.28 -1.19
N SER A 195 19.66 22.40 -1.84
CA SER A 195 20.08 23.63 -2.53
C SER A 195 19.14 24.00 -3.65
N VAL A 196 18.71 23.04 -4.48
CA VAL A 196 17.70 23.23 -5.53
C VAL A 196 16.39 23.74 -4.92
N CYS A 197 15.92 23.11 -3.83
CA CYS A 197 14.71 23.57 -3.12
C CYS A 197 14.84 25.01 -2.63
N ASN A 198 15.98 25.36 -2.02
CA ASN A 198 16.22 26.72 -1.52
C ASN A 198 16.25 27.76 -2.66
N THR A 199 16.87 27.43 -3.78
CA THR A 199 16.92 28.34 -4.96
C THR A 199 15.53 28.60 -5.52
N ILE A 200 14.72 27.57 -5.73
CA ILE A 200 13.34 27.70 -6.22
C ILE A 200 12.50 28.51 -5.23
N LYS A 201 12.63 28.22 -3.91
CA LYS A 201 11.92 28.92 -2.86
C LYS A 201 12.27 30.41 -2.83
N ALA A 202 13.56 30.75 -2.92
CA ALA A 202 14.04 32.12 -2.94
C ALA A 202 13.48 32.94 -4.13
N GLY A 203 13.24 32.29 -5.27
CA GLY A 203 12.57 32.87 -6.42
C GLY A 203 11.11 33.27 -6.19
N GLY A 204 10.45 32.69 -5.20
CA GLY A 204 9.10 33.05 -4.73
C GLY A 204 7.95 32.75 -5.70
N LYS A 205 8.24 32.20 -6.88
CA LYS A 205 7.24 31.96 -7.94
C LYS A 205 6.63 30.54 -7.83
N TYR A 206 7.43 29.56 -7.42
CA TYR A 206 7.04 28.16 -7.38
C TYR A 206 7.20 27.55 -5.99
N ILE A 207 6.43 26.49 -5.72
CA ILE A 207 6.61 25.63 -4.56
C ILE A 207 7.69 24.60 -4.94
N PRO A 208 8.81 24.52 -4.21
CA PRO A 208 9.90 23.61 -4.55
C PRO A 208 9.47 22.16 -4.64
N ILE A 209 8.79 21.64 -3.59
CA ILE A 209 8.25 20.27 -3.55
C ILE A 209 6.77 20.35 -3.17
N LEU A 210 5.92 19.76 -3.98
CA LEU A 210 4.52 19.58 -3.65
C LEU A 210 4.37 18.45 -2.61
N MET A 211 3.63 18.72 -1.54
CA MET A 211 3.40 17.78 -0.45
C MET A 211 1.93 17.81 -0.02
N GLY A 212 1.24 16.69 -0.16
CA GLY A 212 -0.15 16.52 0.29
C GLY A 212 -0.22 16.13 1.76
N GLY A 213 0.40 16.89 2.65
CA GLY A 213 0.61 16.52 4.05
C GLY A 213 -0.67 16.36 4.88
N LYS A 214 -1.82 16.89 4.42
CA LYS A 214 -3.13 16.63 5.04
C LYS A 214 -3.47 15.15 5.08
N ASP A 215 -3.12 14.42 4.02
CA ASP A 215 -3.44 12.99 3.88
C ASP A 215 -2.40 12.09 4.57
N ALA A 216 -1.35 12.66 5.14
CA ALA A 216 -0.20 12.01 5.77
C ALA A 216 0.64 11.16 4.80
N TRP A 217 0.05 10.19 4.12
CA TRP A 217 0.74 9.22 3.28
C TRP A 217 1.67 9.81 2.20
N PRO A 218 1.46 11.02 1.60
CA PRO A 218 2.33 11.50 0.52
C PRO A 218 3.78 11.84 0.93
N ASP A 219 4.09 11.81 2.21
CA ASP A 219 5.45 12.00 2.71
C ASP A 219 6.29 10.70 2.73
N TYR A 220 5.68 9.54 2.36
CA TYR A 220 6.31 8.22 2.42
C TYR A 220 7.65 8.12 1.68
N PRO A 221 7.91 8.79 0.53
CA PRO A 221 9.20 8.69 -0.15
C PRO A 221 10.36 9.17 0.75
N PHE A 222 10.07 10.11 1.64
CA PHE A 222 11.01 10.61 2.63
C PHE A 222 10.92 9.79 3.94
N ASN A 223 9.78 9.77 4.58
CA ASN A 223 9.65 9.30 5.95
C ASN A 223 9.66 7.78 6.09
N GLU A 224 9.14 7.05 5.10
CA GLU A 224 9.07 5.60 5.14
C GLU A 224 10.28 4.94 4.46
N TYR A 225 10.75 5.48 3.33
CA TYR A 225 11.78 4.81 2.54
C TYR A 225 13.21 5.25 2.84
N MET A 226 13.45 6.47 3.29
CA MET A 226 14.82 6.91 3.56
C MET A 226 15.57 6.07 4.59
N PRO A 227 14.95 5.54 5.67
CA PRO A 227 15.65 4.61 6.56
C PRO A 227 16.15 3.34 5.86
N ALA A 228 15.36 2.77 4.95
CA ALA A 228 15.76 1.61 4.15
C ALA A 228 16.90 1.95 3.17
N LEU A 229 16.82 3.11 2.54
CA LEU A 229 17.84 3.61 1.61
C LEU A 229 19.15 3.93 2.31
N GLU A 230 19.10 4.53 3.50
CA GLU A 230 20.27 4.84 4.32
C GLU A 230 20.97 3.56 4.81
N ALA A 231 20.18 2.56 5.22
CA ALA A 231 20.67 1.26 5.66
C ALA A 231 21.10 0.35 4.52
N ASN A 232 20.71 0.63 3.28
CA ASN A 232 20.72 -0.30 2.14
C ASN A 232 20.08 -1.64 2.51
N ASP A 233 18.92 -1.57 3.20
CA ASP A 233 18.21 -2.73 3.75
C ASP A 233 16.71 -2.54 3.56
N GLY A 234 16.12 -3.30 2.63
CA GLY A 234 14.67 -3.29 2.37
C GLY A 234 13.84 -3.87 3.51
N ALA A 235 14.46 -4.69 4.35
CA ALA A 235 13.86 -5.29 5.55
C ALA A 235 14.16 -4.47 6.83
N ILE A 236 14.43 -3.18 6.71
CA ILE A 236 14.84 -2.30 7.81
C ILE A 236 13.92 -2.40 9.03
N TRP A 237 12.62 -2.55 8.81
CA TRP A 237 11.64 -2.66 9.89
C TRP A 237 11.82 -3.96 10.69
N ASN A 238 12.15 -5.07 10.01
CA ASN A 238 12.44 -6.36 10.65
C ASN A 238 13.74 -6.27 11.44
N THR A 239 14.76 -5.63 10.87
CA THR A 239 16.03 -5.35 11.56
C THR A 239 15.81 -4.52 12.81
N MET A 240 15.00 -3.45 12.72
CA MET A 240 14.66 -2.59 13.86
C MET A 240 13.88 -3.32 14.95
N ALA A 241 12.96 -4.23 14.57
CA ALA A 241 12.22 -5.06 15.53
C ALA A 241 13.14 -5.92 16.41
N GLY A 242 14.34 -6.25 15.92
CA GLY A 242 15.38 -6.96 16.65
C GLY A 242 16.18 -6.11 17.64
N ILE A 243 16.03 -4.77 17.66
CA ILE A 243 16.88 -3.82 18.40
C ILE A 243 16.06 -3.12 19.49
N ASP A 244 16.62 -2.95 20.70
CA ASP A 244 15.91 -2.27 21.81
C ASP A 244 15.75 -0.77 21.62
N GLU A 245 16.74 -0.12 21.03
CA GLU A 245 16.79 1.33 20.83
C GLU A 245 17.17 1.67 19.36
N PRO A 246 16.30 1.32 18.38
CA PRO A 246 16.62 1.47 16.96
C PRO A 246 16.63 2.93 16.47
N PHE A 247 16.14 3.86 17.29
CA PHE A 247 16.08 5.30 17.00
C PHE A 247 17.26 6.10 17.60
N SER A 248 18.31 5.42 18.04
CA SER A 248 19.52 6.06 18.58
C SER A 248 20.35 6.73 17.48
N LYS A 249 21.15 7.76 17.85
CA LYS A 249 21.87 8.65 16.90
C LYS A 249 22.82 7.93 15.94
N ASP A 250 23.33 6.78 16.32
CA ASP A 250 24.24 5.94 15.52
C ASP A 250 23.51 4.95 14.59
N LYS A 251 22.18 4.93 14.61
CA LYS A 251 21.37 3.98 13.84
C LYS A 251 20.88 4.57 12.51
N PRO A 252 20.69 3.73 11.48
CA PRO A 252 20.27 4.18 10.15
C PRO A 252 18.98 5.02 10.17
N PHE A 253 18.02 4.67 11.02
CA PHE A 253 16.78 5.42 11.16
C PHE A 253 17.02 6.88 11.59
N TYR A 254 17.80 7.10 12.64
CA TYR A 254 18.12 8.46 13.09
C TYR A 254 18.92 9.23 12.05
N ILE A 255 19.89 8.59 11.39
CA ILE A 255 20.70 9.20 10.33
C ILE A 255 19.82 9.67 9.17
N ALA A 256 18.91 8.80 8.70
CA ALA A 256 17.94 9.14 7.67
C ALA A 256 17.05 10.32 8.08
N TYR A 257 16.50 10.28 9.30
CA TYR A 257 15.64 11.34 9.80
C TYR A 257 16.37 12.66 10.07
N SER A 258 17.68 12.64 10.33
CA SER A 258 18.49 13.84 10.38
C SER A 258 18.63 14.52 9.02
N LYS A 259 18.69 13.75 7.92
CA LYS A 259 18.65 14.27 6.55
C LYS A 259 17.26 14.84 6.24
N ILE A 260 16.19 14.11 6.59
CA ILE A 260 14.81 14.57 6.41
C ILE A 260 14.57 15.88 7.19
N GLN A 261 15.08 15.99 8.42
CA GLN A 261 14.96 17.21 9.23
C GLN A 261 15.57 18.43 8.52
N LYS A 262 16.76 18.29 7.91
CA LYS A 262 17.36 19.37 7.12
C LYS A 262 16.44 19.82 5.97
N LEU A 263 15.80 18.89 5.28
CA LEU A 263 14.84 19.19 4.23
C LEU A 263 13.62 19.94 4.78
N TYR A 264 13.05 19.48 5.90
CA TYR A 264 11.86 20.08 6.50
C TYR A 264 12.15 21.46 7.08
N ASP A 265 13.34 21.66 7.64
CA ASP A 265 13.80 22.97 8.13
C ASP A 265 13.95 23.99 6.99
N ALA A 266 14.29 23.54 5.78
CA ALA A 266 14.31 24.37 4.58
C ALA A 266 12.90 24.82 4.15
N LYS A 267 11.82 24.18 4.64
CA LYS A 267 10.42 24.46 4.36
C LYS A 267 10.12 24.54 2.85
N PRO A 268 10.37 23.48 2.07
CA PRO A 268 10.23 23.49 0.62
C PRO A 268 8.79 23.26 0.15
N PHE A 269 7.85 22.96 1.06
CA PHE A 269 6.51 22.47 0.75
C PHE A 269 5.45 23.58 0.62
N GLY A 270 5.86 24.85 0.55
CA GLY A 270 4.94 25.99 0.53
C GLY A 270 4.51 26.45 1.92
N SER A 271 3.49 27.31 1.97
CA SER A 271 3.04 27.94 3.21
C SER A 271 2.10 27.10 4.06
N ASP A 272 1.42 26.13 3.46
CA ASP A 272 0.42 25.27 4.13
C ASP A 272 0.50 23.81 3.65
N PRO A 273 1.59 23.10 3.95
CA PRO A 273 1.75 21.72 3.52
C PRO A 273 0.80 20.73 4.20
N LEU A 274 0.26 21.08 5.39
CA LEU A 274 -0.66 20.23 6.15
C LEU A 274 -2.14 20.49 5.83
N GLY A 275 -2.45 21.59 5.14
CA GLY A 275 -3.82 21.93 4.74
C GLY A 275 -4.24 21.34 3.39
N ALA A 276 -3.29 20.98 2.54
CA ALA A 276 -3.55 20.44 1.20
C ALA A 276 -3.47 18.92 1.18
N GLY A 277 -4.47 18.26 0.57
CA GLY A 277 -4.44 16.82 0.28
C GLY A 277 -3.76 16.50 -1.05
N PHE A 278 -3.46 15.22 -1.29
CA PHE A 278 -2.73 14.78 -2.48
C PHE A 278 -3.46 15.13 -3.78
N ASP A 279 -4.77 14.91 -3.85
CA ASP A 279 -5.57 15.25 -5.03
C ASP A 279 -5.47 16.73 -5.42
N GLN A 280 -5.34 17.62 -4.44
CA GLN A 280 -5.15 19.03 -4.67
C GLN A 280 -3.72 19.32 -5.19
N VAL A 281 -2.70 18.77 -4.53
CA VAL A 281 -1.31 19.11 -4.88
C VAL A 281 -0.87 18.50 -6.20
N LYS A 282 -1.35 17.29 -6.57
CA LYS A 282 -1.02 16.72 -7.88
C LYS A 282 -1.47 17.58 -9.05
N THR A 283 -2.59 18.27 -8.93
CA THR A 283 -3.04 19.24 -9.96
C THR A 283 -2.17 20.50 -10.03
N MET A 284 -1.51 20.85 -8.91
CA MET A 284 -0.60 21.98 -8.86
C MET A 284 0.73 21.71 -9.57
N PHE A 285 1.05 20.46 -9.88
CA PHE A 285 2.28 20.10 -10.62
C PHE A 285 2.34 20.77 -11.98
N GLY A 286 1.21 20.98 -12.64
CA GLY A 286 1.13 21.70 -13.93
C GLY A 286 1.31 23.23 -13.83
N SER A 287 1.23 23.81 -12.65
CA SER A 287 1.17 25.28 -12.49
C SER A 287 2.17 25.84 -11.48
N LYS A 288 2.06 25.47 -10.21
CA LYS A 288 2.82 26.09 -9.10
C LYS A 288 3.93 25.20 -8.54
N GLY A 289 3.89 23.90 -8.78
CA GLY A 289 4.85 22.95 -8.25
C GLY A 289 6.05 22.79 -9.17
N ALA A 290 7.25 22.81 -8.59
CA ALA A 290 8.47 22.51 -9.32
C ALA A 290 8.78 21.02 -9.33
N MET A 291 8.58 20.36 -8.20
CA MET A 291 8.84 18.92 -8.01
C MET A 291 7.72 18.26 -7.20
N ILE A 292 7.60 16.94 -7.33
CA ILE A 292 6.83 16.05 -6.46
C ILE A 292 7.57 14.71 -6.34
N ALA A 293 7.69 14.16 -5.12
CA ALA A 293 8.21 12.81 -4.91
C ALA A 293 7.05 11.82 -4.92
N ALA A 294 7.08 10.87 -5.84
CA ALA A 294 6.04 9.85 -6.00
C ALA A 294 6.56 8.69 -6.84
N GLY A 295 5.97 7.52 -6.69
CA GLY A 295 6.28 6.34 -7.48
C GLY A 295 5.93 6.49 -8.97
N ALA A 296 6.34 5.49 -9.76
CA ALA A 296 6.03 5.41 -11.20
C ALA A 296 4.51 5.54 -11.49
N TRP A 297 3.68 5.11 -10.55
CA TRP A 297 2.21 5.20 -10.63
C TRP A 297 1.68 6.61 -10.86
N PHE A 298 2.46 7.67 -10.55
CA PHE A 298 2.10 9.06 -10.79
C PHE A 298 2.16 9.48 -12.28
N LEU A 299 2.68 8.64 -13.17
CA LEU A 299 2.87 8.95 -14.61
C LEU A 299 1.62 9.53 -15.28
N GLY A 300 0.47 8.90 -15.06
CA GLY A 300 -0.81 9.32 -15.65
C GLY A 300 -1.23 10.71 -15.17
N ASP A 301 -1.11 10.99 -13.87
CA ASP A 301 -1.44 12.28 -13.29
C ASP A 301 -0.44 13.37 -13.69
N ALA A 302 0.85 13.05 -13.75
CA ALA A 302 1.87 13.97 -14.25
C ALA A 302 1.57 14.43 -15.67
N LYS A 303 1.23 13.49 -16.57
CA LYS A 303 0.85 13.79 -17.96
C LYS A 303 -0.43 14.62 -18.06
N LYS A 304 -1.43 14.34 -17.21
CA LYS A 304 -2.69 15.12 -17.19
C LYS A 304 -2.49 16.53 -16.64
N ALA A 305 -1.56 16.71 -15.69
CA ALA A 305 -1.35 17.99 -15.02
C ALA A 305 -0.66 19.05 -15.91
N VAL A 306 0.13 18.64 -16.91
CA VAL A 306 0.92 19.54 -17.75
C VAL A 306 0.37 19.63 -19.19
N ALA A 307 0.48 20.79 -19.82
CA ALA A 307 0.06 20.96 -21.21
C ALA A 307 1.04 20.32 -22.20
N ASP A 308 2.34 20.32 -21.86
CA ASP A 308 3.41 19.74 -22.67
C ASP A 308 4.15 18.67 -21.84
N THR A 309 3.95 17.41 -22.17
CA THR A 309 4.57 16.27 -21.46
C THR A 309 6.09 16.22 -21.65
N SER A 310 6.66 16.89 -22.66
CA SER A 310 8.11 16.99 -22.83
C SER A 310 8.80 17.79 -21.71
N ASP A 311 8.03 18.64 -21.00
CA ASP A 311 8.48 19.40 -19.84
C ASP A 311 8.63 18.56 -18.56
N ILE A 312 8.12 17.33 -18.56
CA ILE A 312 8.28 16.42 -17.41
C ILE A 312 9.65 15.77 -17.46
N GLY A 313 10.38 15.84 -16.34
CA GLY A 313 11.57 15.05 -16.08
C GLY A 313 11.42 14.21 -14.84
N THR A 314 12.24 13.16 -14.72
CA THR A 314 12.34 12.32 -13.53
C THR A 314 13.79 12.11 -13.15
N PHE A 315 14.03 11.94 -11.86
CA PHE A 315 15.29 11.45 -11.31
C PHE A 315 15.01 10.66 -10.03
N PHE A 316 15.92 9.76 -9.64
CA PHE A 316 15.80 9.06 -8.36
C PHE A 316 16.11 10.00 -7.19
N LEU A 317 15.45 9.83 -6.06
CA LEU A 317 15.71 10.64 -4.87
C LEU A 317 17.20 10.57 -4.50
N PRO A 318 17.95 11.69 -4.51
CA PRO A 318 19.41 11.67 -4.42
C PRO A 318 19.89 11.56 -2.96
N VAL A 319 19.69 10.40 -2.34
CA VAL A 319 20.00 10.13 -0.92
C VAL A 319 21.49 10.06 -0.61
N LYS A 320 22.36 10.12 -1.64
CA LYS A 320 23.83 10.10 -1.51
C LYS A 320 24.35 11.31 -0.72
N ASN A 321 25.44 11.12 0.04
CA ASN A 321 26.15 12.23 0.68
C ASN A 321 27.16 12.87 -0.28
N THR A 322 27.80 12.08 -1.14
CA THR A 322 28.76 12.52 -2.16
C THR A 322 28.41 11.97 -3.53
N THR A 323 28.90 12.59 -4.58
CA THR A 323 28.69 12.13 -5.97
C THR A 323 29.37 10.78 -6.25
N GLY A 324 30.36 10.40 -5.45
CA GLY A 324 31.08 9.11 -5.57
C GLY A 324 30.36 7.94 -4.89
N ASP A 325 29.36 8.21 -4.06
CA ASP A 325 28.59 7.16 -3.39
C ASP A 325 27.66 6.46 -4.40
N LYS A 326 27.39 5.16 -4.20
CA LYS A 326 26.37 4.46 -4.95
C LYS A 326 24.99 4.95 -4.56
N LEU A 327 24.12 5.18 -5.54
CA LEU A 327 22.74 5.57 -5.28
C LEU A 327 21.90 4.34 -4.97
N ASN A 328 21.18 4.39 -3.86
CA ASN A 328 20.11 3.44 -3.56
C ASN A 328 18.76 4.05 -3.95
N THR A 329 17.89 3.25 -4.53
CA THR A 329 16.49 3.58 -4.78
C THR A 329 15.58 2.45 -4.36
N ILE A 330 14.33 2.77 -4.00
CA ILE A 330 13.35 1.76 -3.58
C ILE A 330 12.69 1.11 -4.79
N THR A 331 12.50 -0.20 -4.67
CA THR A 331 11.56 -0.99 -5.46
C THR A 331 10.50 -1.53 -4.53
N THR A 332 9.23 -1.22 -4.80
CA THR A 332 8.09 -1.68 -4.01
C THR A 332 7.27 -2.66 -4.84
N VAL A 333 7.00 -3.85 -4.28
CA VAL A 333 5.98 -4.79 -4.79
C VAL A 333 4.65 -4.33 -4.24
N ASP A 334 3.69 -4.01 -5.10
CA ASP A 334 2.43 -3.39 -4.68
C ASP A 334 1.23 -3.87 -5.48
N GLY A 335 0.06 -3.65 -4.87
CA GLY A 335 -1.20 -4.17 -5.37
C GLY A 335 -1.23 -5.71 -5.27
N PHE A 336 -2.23 -6.24 -4.59
CA PHE A 336 -2.38 -7.70 -4.47
C PHE A 336 -3.83 -8.03 -4.79
N PHE A 337 -4.06 -8.81 -5.84
CA PHE A 337 -5.41 -9.28 -6.15
C PHE A 337 -5.78 -10.43 -5.22
N ALA A 338 -6.80 -10.23 -4.42
CA ALA A 338 -7.31 -11.21 -3.47
C ALA A 338 -8.81 -11.49 -3.69
N THR A 339 -9.27 -12.68 -3.29
CA THR A 339 -10.68 -13.10 -3.33
C THR A 339 -11.10 -13.65 -1.97
N PRO A 340 -12.36 -13.43 -1.53
CA PRO A 340 -12.83 -13.95 -0.25
C PRO A 340 -13.03 -15.48 -0.32
N LYS A 341 -12.66 -16.19 0.77
CA LYS A 341 -12.76 -17.66 0.83
C LYS A 341 -14.20 -18.17 0.83
N ASP A 342 -15.13 -17.37 1.35
CA ASP A 342 -16.54 -17.74 1.45
C ASP A 342 -17.37 -17.08 0.30
N GLY A 343 -16.69 -16.57 -0.74
CA GLY A 343 -17.29 -15.96 -1.92
C GLY A 343 -18.02 -16.99 -2.79
N LYS A 344 -19.15 -16.59 -3.37
CA LYS A 344 -19.92 -17.45 -4.29
C LYS A 344 -19.24 -17.64 -5.65
N ASN A 345 -18.36 -16.69 -6.03
CA ASN A 345 -17.78 -16.58 -7.37
C ASN A 345 -16.27 -16.84 -7.39
N ILE A 346 -15.73 -17.67 -6.47
CA ILE A 346 -14.27 -17.87 -6.31
C ILE A 346 -13.63 -18.31 -7.63
N GLU A 347 -14.18 -19.29 -8.32
CA GLU A 347 -13.61 -19.79 -9.58
C GLU A 347 -13.67 -18.73 -10.68
N ALA A 348 -14.78 -18.00 -10.80
CA ALA A 348 -14.89 -16.88 -11.74
C ALA A 348 -13.88 -15.75 -11.41
N SER A 349 -13.61 -15.51 -10.13
CA SER A 349 -12.59 -14.55 -9.66
C SER A 349 -11.17 -15.01 -10.02
N LYS A 350 -10.86 -16.30 -9.84
CA LYS A 350 -9.59 -16.90 -10.25
C LYS A 350 -9.34 -16.76 -11.75
N GLU A 351 -10.37 -17.02 -12.57
CA GLU A 351 -10.32 -16.83 -14.03
C GLU A 351 -10.07 -15.37 -14.41
N PHE A 352 -10.71 -14.43 -13.72
CA PHE A 352 -10.47 -13.01 -13.96
C PHE A 352 -9.06 -12.58 -13.54
N ILE A 353 -8.56 -13.04 -12.38
CA ILE A 353 -7.19 -12.77 -11.97
C ILE A 353 -6.19 -13.32 -13.00
N ASN A 354 -6.38 -14.56 -13.49
CA ASN A 354 -5.55 -15.12 -14.56
C ASN A 354 -5.61 -14.25 -15.84
N PHE A 355 -6.77 -13.72 -16.20
CA PHE A 355 -6.91 -12.83 -17.37
C PHE A 355 -6.13 -11.52 -17.17
N LEU A 356 -6.17 -10.91 -15.98
CA LEU A 356 -5.39 -9.70 -15.67
C LEU A 356 -3.89 -9.92 -15.90
N PHE A 357 -3.38 -11.14 -15.69
CA PHE A 357 -1.98 -11.52 -15.92
C PHE A 357 -1.73 -12.15 -17.30
N SER A 358 -2.74 -12.20 -18.19
CA SER A 358 -2.52 -12.64 -19.57
C SER A 358 -1.53 -11.70 -20.26
N LYS A 359 -0.59 -12.26 -21.03
CA LYS A 359 0.54 -11.53 -21.60
C LYS A 359 0.15 -10.22 -22.27
N ASP A 360 -0.87 -10.24 -23.13
CA ASP A 360 -1.24 -9.07 -23.92
C ASP A 360 -1.90 -8.00 -23.05
N PHE A 361 -2.88 -8.40 -22.20
CA PHE A 361 -3.57 -7.46 -21.33
C PHE A 361 -2.63 -6.88 -20.28
N TYR A 362 -1.86 -7.73 -19.61
CA TYR A 362 -0.92 -7.31 -18.56
C TYR A 362 0.18 -6.38 -19.10
N SER A 363 0.80 -6.72 -20.24
CA SER A 363 1.84 -5.86 -20.84
C SER A 363 1.31 -4.48 -21.19
N GLN A 364 0.10 -4.41 -21.75
CA GLN A 364 -0.54 -3.13 -22.09
C GLN A 364 -0.85 -2.33 -20.83
N TYR A 365 -1.37 -2.99 -19.79
CA TYR A 365 -1.69 -2.34 -18.51
C TYR A 365 -0.42 -1.80 -17.81
N MET A 366 0.65 -2.59 -17.74
CA MET A 366 1.93 -2.14 -17.18
C MET A 366 2.48 -0.92 -17.92
N LYS A 367 2.44 -0.94 -19.25
CA LYS A 367 2.87 0.18 -20.10
C LYS A 367 2.03 1.43 -19.88
N GLU A 368 0.71 1.30 -19.84
CA GLU A 368 -0.24 2.41 -19.63
C GLU A 368 -0.04 3.06 -18.25
N ARG A 369 0.29 2.25 -17.23
CA ARG A 369 0.50 2.68 -15.86
C ARG A 369 1.93 3.10 -15.55
N GLY A 370 2.91 2.82 -16.43
CA GLY A 370 4.33 3.04 -16.16
C GLY A 370 4.90 2.14 -15.07
N LEU A 371 4.31 0.96 -14.87
CA LEU A 371 4.67 0.02 -13.82
C LEU A 371 5.64 -1.04 -14.33
N VAL A 372 6.34 -1.70 -13.43
CA VAL A 372 7.28 -2.78 -13.72
C VAL A 372 6.60 -4.13 -13.52
N SER A 373 6.83 -5.05 -14.46
CA SER A 373 6.25 -6.40 -14.43
C SER A 373 6.77 -7.22 -13.26
N VAL A 374 5.86 -7.96 -12.62
CA VAL A 374 6.16 -9.03 -11.66
C VAL A 374 6.06 -10.43 -12.29
N VAL A 375 5.76 -10.51 -13.59
CA VAL A 375 5.67 -11.77 -14.33
C VAL A 375 7.05 -12.18 -14.79
N LYS A 376 7.42 -13.44 -14.52
CA LYS A 376 8.69 -14.05 -14.91
C LYS A 376 8.94 -13.88 -16.42
N ASP A 377 10.12 -13.43 -16.77
CA ASP A 377 10.61 -13.28 -18.16
C ASP A 377 9.79 -12.28 -19.03
N LEU A 378 8.85 -11.55 -18.46
CA LEU A 378 8.08 -10.52 -19.16
C LEU A 378 8.68 -9.14 -18.93
N LYS A 379 9.39 -8.63 -19.93
CA LYS A 379 9.88 -7.24 -19.94
C LYS A 379 8.86 -6.34 -20.60
N VAL A 380 8.52 -5.26 -19.95
CA VAL A 380 7.67 -4.18 -20.47
C VAL A 380 8.52 -2.93 -20.66
N GLU A 381 8.40 -2.31 -21.82
CA GLU A 381 9.12 -1.06 -22.13
C GLU A 381 8.63 0.06 -21.22
N LEU A 382 9.57 0.74 -20.57
CA LEU A 382 9.25 1.90 -19.73
C LEU A 382 8.87 3.11 -20.58
N ASP A 383 8.01 3.96 -20.00
CA ASP A 383 7.73 5.26 -20.59
C ASP A 383 9.02 6.10 -20.65
N PRO A 384 9.28 6.83 -21.75
CA PRO A 384 10.50 7.66 -21.90
C PRO A 384 10.71 8.68 -20.77
N ILE A 385 9.63 9.13 -20.10
CA ILE A 385 9.74 10.03 -18.95
C ILE A 385 10.42 9.30 -17.77
N LEU A 386 10.04 8.07 -17.52
CA LEU A 386 10.64 7.26 -16.44
C LEU A 386 12.05 6.82 -16.79
N GLN A 387 12.29 6.49 -18.06
CA GLN A 387 13.61 6.03 -18.54
C GLN A 387 14.73 7.04 -18.26
N GLN A 388 14.42 8.35 -18.20
CA GLN A 388 15.40 9.41 -17.92
C GLN A 388 16.16 9.21 -16.60
N ALA A 389 15.49 8.74 -15.55
CA ALA A 389 16.14 8.49 -14.26
C ALA A 389 17.13 7.32 -14.34
N TYR A 390 16.78 6.26 -15.05
CA TYR A 390 17.64 5.10 -15.24
C TYR A 390 18.87 5.43 -16.12
N ASP A 391 18.66 6.23 -17.16
CA ASP A 391 19.76 6.67 -18.06
C ASP A 391 20.74 7.56 -17.31
N ALA A 392 20.26 8.39 -16.37
CA ALA A 392 21.09 9.28 -15.57
C ALA A 392 21.88 8.55 -14.47
N GLU A 393 21.37 7.42 -13.94
CA GLU A 393 21.99 6.63 -12.87
C GLU A 393 21.97 5.13 -13.26
N PRO A 394 22.77 4.71 -14.26
CA PRO A 394 22.73 3.33 -14.78
C PRO A 394 23.19 2.29 -13.76
N ASP A 395 23.98 2.68 -12.77
CA ASP A 395 24.51 1.81 -11.70
C ASP A 395 23.69 1.89 -10.41
N VAL A 396 22.46 2.43 -10.46
CA VAL A 396 21.58 2.55 -9.28
C VAL A 396 21.35 1.18 -8.63
N ASN A 397 21.37 1.13 -7.31
CA ASN A 397 21.08 -0.08 -6.54
C ASN A 397 19.60 -0.08 -6.14
N PHE A 398 18.89 -1.16 -6.47
CA PHE A 398 17.49 -1.34 -6.14
C PHE A 398 17.35 -2.05 -4.80
N VAL A 399 16.75 -1.37 -3.83
CA VAL A 399 16.43 -1.90 -2.51
C VAL A 399 14.97 -2.34 -2.54
N VAL A 400 14.71 -3.64 -2.49
CA VAL A 400 13.35 -4.20 -2.46
C VAL A 400 12.79 -4.04 -1.05
N TYR A 401 11.68 -3.30 -0.95
CA TYR A 401 11.06 -2.95 0.33
C TYR A 401 10.01 -3.98 0.73
N ASP A 402 10.09 -4.54 1.94
CA ASP A 402 9.20 -5.60 2.42
C ASP A 402 8.07 -5.15 3.35
N GLY A 403 8.09 -3.92 3.84
CA GLY A 403 7.01 -3.35 4.65
C GLY A 403 6.92 -3.84 6.11
N GLY A 404 7.75 -4.80 6.53
CA GLY A 404 7.85 -5.28 7.91
C GLY A 404 7.03 -6.54 8.22
N ASN A 405 7.60 -7.40 9.06
CA ASN A 405 7.05 -8.69 9.47
C ASN A 405 6.10 -8.59 10.67
N THR A 406 5.54 -9.72 11.09
CA THR A 406 4.58 -9.80 12.21
C THR A 406 5.14 -9.24 13.52
N GLU A 407 6.44 -9.44 13.83
CA GLU A 407 7.04 -8.91 15.06
C GLU A 407 7.15 -7.38 15.00
N PHE A 408 7.56 -6.82 13.85
CA PHE A 408 7.51 -5.38 13.62
C PHE A 408 6.10 -4.83 13.79
N GLN A 409 5.10 -5.44 13.15
CA GLN A 409 3.70 -5.02 13.22
C GLN A 409 3.18 -5.03 14.67
N ARG A 410 3.53 -6.06 15.46
CA ARG A 410 3.19 -6.14 16.89
C ARG A 410 3.76 -4.95 17.68
N ILE A 411 5.05 -4.65 17.49
CA ILE A 411 5.74 -3.54 18.15
C ILE A 411 5.17 -2.21 17.67
N GLN A 412 4.93 -2.06 16.38
CA GLN A 412 4.34 -0.88 15.76
C GLN A 412 2.97 -0.57 16.39
N ALA A 413 2.10 -1.57 16.51
CA ALA A 413 0.78 -1.42 17.13
C ALA A 413 0.87 -1.01 18.60
N ALA A 414 1.76 -1.66 19.38
CA ALA A 414 1.96 -1.38 20.79
C ALA A 414 2.52 0.03 21.05
N THR A 415 3.40 0.53 20.17
CA THR A 415 4.05 1.84 20.28
C THR A 415 3.26 2.96 19.59
N LYS A 416 2.31 2.62 18.73
CA LYS A 416 1.65 3.53 17.78
C LYS A 416 2.65 4.24 16.86
N PHE A 417 3.73 3.54 16.53
CA PHE A 417 4.74 4.04 15.62
C PHE A 417 4.15 4.22 14.22
N ASP A 418 4.24 5.44 13.69
CA ASP A 418 3.68 5.81 12.40
C ASP A 418 4.59 6.87 11.74
N VAL A 419 5.35 6.45 10.76
CA VAL A 419 6.32 7.31 10.05
C VAL A 419 5.65 8.46 9.30
N LYS A 420 4.43 8.24 8.78
CA LYS A 420 3.65 9.27 8.06
C LYS A 420 3.20 10.37 9.03
N LYS A 421 2.76 9.98 10.22
CA LYS A 421 2.44 10.91 11.32
C LYS A 421 3.67 11.67 11.81
N MET A 422 4.82 10.99 11.87
CA MET A 422 6.08 11.64 12.23
C MET A 422 6.44 12.73 11.22
N GLY A 423 6.23 12.51 9.92
CA GLY A 423 6.41 13.53 8.90
C GLY A 423 5.52 14.75 9.11
N GLN A 424 4.23 14.55 9.40
CA GLN A 424 3.33 15.66 9.74
C GLN A 424 3.81 16.43 10.99
N GLU A 425 4.26 15.71 12.03
CA GLU A 425 4.79 16.31 13.26
C GLU A 425 6.07 17.11 13.01
N MET A 426 6.96 16.63 12.15
CA MET A 426 8.17 17.36 11.75
C MET A 426 7.83 18.60 10.91
N MET A 427 6.89 18.52 9.98
CA MET A 427 6.37 19.68 9.25
C MET A 427 5.79 20.74 10.20
N ALA A 428 5.16 20.30 11.29
CA ALA A 428 4.64 21.16 12.36
C ALA A 428 5.73 21.68 13.31
N GLY A 429 7.01 21.33 13.11
CA GLY A 429 8.16 21.81 13.89
C GLY A 429 8.47 21.02 15.17
N LYS A 430 8.00 19.77 15.28
CA LYS A 430 8.33 18.92 16.43
C LYS A 430 9.81 18.51 16.39
N SER A 431 10.45 18.52 17.54
CA SER A 431 11.87 18.17 17.68
C SER A 431 12.14 16.70 17.40
N LEU A 432 13.06 16.41 16.48
CA LEU A 432 13.51 15.07 16.13
C LEU A 432 14.05 14.32 17.36
N ASP A 433 14.97 14.93 18.12
CA ASP A 433 15.59 14.29 19.30
C ASP A 433 14.54 13.83 20.32
N LYS A 434 13.54 14.68 20.61
CA LYS A 434 12.47 14.33 21.55
C LYS A 434 11.58 13.21 21.04
N MET A 435 11.32 13.18 19.73
CA MET A 435 10.55 12.08 19.12
C MET A 435 11.33 10.76 19.23
N MET A 436 12.61 10.77 18.87
CA MET A 436 13.47 9.56 18.90
C MET A 436 13.66 9.02 20.31
N GLU A 437 13.86 9.88 21.31
CA GLU A 437 13.95 9.49 22.73
C GLU A 437 12.65 8.83 23.20
N SER A 438 11.50 9.43 22.89
CA SER A 438 10.19 8.88 23.24
C SER A 438 9.94 7.52 22.57
N LEU A 439 10.31 7.39 21.29
CA LEU A 439 10.16 6.15 20.52
C LEU A 439 11.06 5.05 21.07
N ASN A 440 12.34 5.31 21.37
CA ASN A 440 13.23 4.31 21.98
C ASN A 440 12.64 3.76 23.28
N LYS A 441 12.12 4.64 24.15
CA LYS A 441 11.50 4.22 25.41
C LYS A 441 10.30 3.32 25.21
N SER A 442 9.37 3.70 24.34
CA SER A 442 8.16 2.91 24.06
C SER A 442 8.47 1.60 23.32
N TRP A 443 9.42 1.66 22.38
CA TRP A 443 9.85 0.50 21.59
C TRP A 443 10.48 -0.59 22.45
N LYS A 444 11.43 -0.22 23.33
CA LYS A 444 12.06 -1.13 24.28
C LYS A 444 11.05 -1.78 25.20
N ALA A 445 10.07 -1.01 25.71
CA ALA A 445 8.99 -1.53 26.54
C ALA A 445 8.10 -2.52 25.75
N ALA A 446 7.75 -2.21 24.50
CA ALA A 446 6.94 -3.09 23.66
C ALA A 446 7.66 -4.40 23.29
N ARG A 447 8.99 -4.36 23.09
CA ARG A 447 9.79 -5.57 22.86
C ARG A 447 9.87 -6.48 24.09
N ALA A 448 9.95 -5.88 25.28
CA ALA A 448 10.00 -6.64 26.55
C ALA A 448 8.65 -7.28 26.92
N SER A 449 7.53 -6.79 26.40
CA SER A 449 6.17 -7.30 26.66
C SER A 449 5.78 -8.38 25.64
N LYS A 450 6.51 -9.52 25.64
CA LYS A 450 6.16 -10.67 24.77
C LYS A 450 4.99 -11.46 25.34
#